data_9069d968b106bd077e395f0c34c324d4
#
_entry.id   9069d968b106bd077e395f0c34c324d4
#
_cell.length_a   1.000
_cell.length_b   1.000
_cell.length_c   1.000
_cell.angle_alpha   90.00
_cell.angle_beta   90.00
_cell.angle_gamma   90.00
#
_symmetry.space_group_name_H-M   'P 1'
#
loop_
_entity.id
_entity.type
_entity.pdbx_description
1 polymer ?
#
loop_
_entity_poly.entity_id
_entity_poly.type
_entity_poly.pdbx_seq_one_letter_code
_entity_poly.pdbx_strand_id
1 'polypeptide(L)'
;YCAQEIGYITQYLLEQILSTETELVYGKGHRKAQIQRDYETFLGYYARLVEYEYWLDVIGDNRKSCTKTDHDATMSALKIDYYNNSGIKTPAYNVQIGVSDGVIMNAGVFQNPGDTTTFTDFMDRHYAHYGEYPLYPMADAGYGGLRNYLFCLMKGMNPVMKYNMYAKKNERKYKKNIYNPANWEIDENGHKICPYGNVFSEFIRDVYEEKNGTLSIRQLYRNPERCAGCPFRNECLATKKKPEVSDDAEKICSRNEVLEQFHEYVDITLGSEFGKELKKQRSIQVEGAFGVIKEDMGFTRFRRRGMKGVTMEFLLVCLGYNLKKYHMYRLRQEKKNALKAC
;
A
#
# COMPACT_ATOMS: atom_id res chain seq x y z
N TYR A 1 -25.42 -10.33 9.86
CA TYR A 1 -26.24 -11.43 9.31
C TYR A 1 -25.55 -11.96 8.06
N CYS A 2 -25.56 -13.29 7.87
CA CYS A 2 -25.05 -13.96 6.66
C CYS A 2 -26.22 -14.42 5.78
N ALA A 3 -25.92 -14.84 4.54
CA ALA A 3 -26.95 -15.32 3.61
C ALA A 3 -27.72 -16.51 4.18
N GLN A 4 -27.05 -17.41 4.88
CA GLN A 4 -27.69 -18.59 5.49
C GLN A 4 -28.76 -18.22 6.54
N GLU A 5 -28.46 -17.25 7.43
CA GLU A 5 -29.42 -16.80 8.46
C GLU A 5 -30.66 -16.16 7.83
N ILE A 6 -30.45 -15.29 6.83
CA ILE A 6 -31.56 -14.66 6.10
C ILE A 6 -32.32 -15.69 5.26
N GLY A 7 -31.63 -16.69 4.73
CA GLY A 7 -32.23 -17.83 4.04
C GLY A 7 -33.22 -18.61 4.93
N TYR A 8 -32.86 -18.92 6.18
CA TYR A 8 -33.75 -19.55 7.15
C TYR A 8 -34.99 -18.71 7.44
N ILE A 9 -34.85 -17.41 7.62
CA ILE A 9 -35.99 -16.50 7.84
C ILE A 9 -36.88 -16.47 6.61
N THR A 10 -36.31 -16.43 5.42
CA THR A 10 -37.05 -16.42 4.15
C THR A 10 -37.84 -17.73 3.99
N GLN A 11 -37.22 -18.86 4.28
CA GLN A 11 -37.88 -20.18 4.25
C GLN A 11 -39.01 -20.25 5.27
N TYR A 12 -38.79 -19.81 6.51
CA TYR A 12 -39.82 -19.78 7.53
C TYR A 12 -41.06 -18.97 7.10
N LEU A 13 -40.86 -17.78 6.55
CA LEU A 13 -41.93 -16.93 6.04
C LEU A 13 -42.72 -17.60 4.89
N LEU A 14 -42.03 -18.33 4.01
CA LEU A 14 -42.65 -19.10 2.95
C LEU A 14 -43.53 -20.24 3.52
N GLU A 15 -43.02 -20.98 4.51
CA GLU A 15 -43.75 -22.02 5.20
C GLU A 15 -45.03 -21.48 5.91
N GLN A 16 -44.94 -20.29 6.51
CA GLN A 16 -46.11 -19.61 7.09
C GLN A 16 -47.14 -19.19 6.02
N ILE A 17 -46.73 -18.71 4.86
CA ILE A 17 -47.61 -18.38 3.74
C ILE A 17 -48.34 -19.63 3.27
N LEU A 18 -47.62 -20.74 3.14
CA LEU A 18 -48.22 -22.01 2.69
C LEU A 18 -49.16 -22.60 3.73
N SER A 19 -48.83 -22.54 5.02
CA SER A 19 -49.66 -23.08 6.10
C SER A 19 -50.95 -22.28 6.35
N THR A 20 -50.92 -20.98 6.06
CA THR A 20 -52.09 -20.09 6.20
C THR A 20 -52.90 -19.98 4.92
N GLU A 21 -52.53 -20.70 3.85
CA GLU A 21 -53.17 -20.66 2.54
C GLU A 21 -53.27 -19.20 2.01
N THR A 22 -52.31 -18.34 2.37
CA THR A 22 -52.33 -16.93 1.97
C THR A 22 -52.14 -16.82 0.47
N GLU A 23 -53.13 -16.25 -0.23
CA GLU A 23 -53.04 -15.99 -1.67
C GLU A 23 -51.96 -14.97 -1.98
N LEU A 24 -50.96 -15.33 -2.81
CA LEU A 24 -49.91 -14.43 -3.26
C LEU A 24 -50.40 -13.53 -4.40
N VAL A 25 -50.33 -12.25 -4.15
CA VAL A 25 -50.86 -11.24 -5.09
C VAL A 25 -49.69 -10.54 -5.77
N TYR A 26 -49.72 -10.42 -7.10
CA TYR A 26 -48.70 -9.78 -7.92
C TYR A 26 -49.29 -8.65 -8.77
N GLY A 27 -48.45 -7.69 -9.14
CA GLY A 27 -48.82 -6.59 -10.03
C GLY A 27 -49.20 -5.30 -9.30
N LYS A 28 -49.45 -4.24 -10.08
CA LYS A 28 -49.82 -2.91 -9.57
C LYS A 28 -51.32 -2.87 -9.23
N GLY A 29 -51.66 -2.14 -8.16
CA GLY A 29 -53.06 -1.92 -7.75
C GLY A 29 -53.64 -2.96 -6.78
N HIS A 30 -52.91 -4.00 -6.44
CA HIS A 30 -53.35 -5.04 -5.47
C HIS A 30 -52.65 -4.82 -4.12
N ARG A 31 -53.45 -4.98 -3.03
CA ARG A 31 -52.92 -4.87 -1.68
C ARG A 31 -52.36 -6.25 -1.21
N LYS A 32 -51.05 -6.34 -1.14
CA LYS A 32 -50.37 -7.52 -0.64
C LYS A 32 -50.59 -7.70 0.86
N ALA A 33 -50.70 -8.94 1.34
CA ALA A 33 -50.67 -9.27 2.75
C ALA A 33 -49.32 -8.88 3.37
N GLN A 34 -49.28 -8.59 4.68
CA GLN A 34 -48.04 -8.18 5.36
C GLN A 34 -46.98 -9.27 5.23
N ILE A 35 -47.32 -10.51 5.47
CA ILE A 35 -46.43 -11.64 5.41
C ILE A 35 -45.80 -11.81 4.00
N GLN A 36 -46.56 -11.55 2.92
CA GLN A 36 -46.02 -11.56 1.57
C GLN A 36 -45.00 -10.44 1.35
N ARG A 37 -45.21 -9.22 1.88
CA ARG A 37 -44.27 -8.13 1.80
C ARG A 37 -42.97 -8.43 2.54
N ASP A 38 -43.11 -9.03 3.72
CA ASP A 38 -41.94 -9.41 4.52
C ASP A 38 -41.15 -10.52 3.82
N TYR A 39 -41.82 -11.55 3.28
CA TYR A 39 -41.18 -12.59 2.48
C TYR A 39 -40.42 -12.03 1.27
N GLU A 40 -41.06 -11.20 0.47
CA GLU A 40 -40.42 -10.58 -0.72
C GLU A 40 -39.22 -9.70 -0.32
N THR A 41 -39.30 -9.02 0.81
CA THR A 41 -38.21 -8.20 1.35
C THR A 41 -37.01 -9.05 1.76
N PHE A 42 -37.26 -10.10 2.56
CA PHE A 42 -36.21 -11.02 3.01
C PHE A 42 -35.63 -11.83 1.86
N LEU A 43 -36.43 -12.25 0.89
CA LEU A 43 -35.96 -12.88 -0.34
C LEU A 43 -35.01 -11.97 -1.12
N GLY A 44 -35.33 -10.67 -1.20
CA GLY A 44 -34.46 -9.66 -1.81
C GLY A 44 -33.15 -9.46 -1.04
N TYR A 45 -33.17 -9.53 0.29
CA TYR A 45 -31.96 -9.48 1.13
C TYR A 45 -31.12 -10.73 0.96
N TYR A 46 -31.74 -11.91 0.95
CA TYR A 46 -31.06 -13.18 0.71
C TYR A 46 -30.30 -13.17 -0.62
N ALA A 47 -30.96 -12.80 -1.70
CA ALA A 47 -30.34 -12.74 -3.02
C ALA A 47 -29.13 -11.78 -3.07
N ARG A 48 -29.24 -10.63 -2.41
CA ARG A 48 -28.12 -9.66 -2.33
C ARG A 48 -26.97 -10.19 -1.47
N LEU A 49 -27.26 -10.86 -0.36
CA LEU A 49 -26.21 -11.41 0.51
C LEU A 49 -25.45 -12.54 -0.19
N VAL A 50 -26.14 -13.43 -0.91
CA VAL A 50 -25.50 -14.47 -1.74
C VAL A 50 -24.58 -13.83 -2.79
N GLU A 51 -25.05 -12.76 -3.46
CA GLU A 51 -24.21 -12.02 -4.41
C GLU A 51 -22.99 -11.38 -3.73
N TYR A 52 -23.15 -10.80 -2.55
CA TYR A 52 -22.05 -10.17 -1.81
C TYR A 52 -21.03 -11.21 -1.31
N GLU A 53 -21.47 -12.34 -0.78
CA GLU A 53 -20.60 -13.44 -0.36
C GLU A 53 -19.77 -13.96 -1.54
N TYR A 54 -20.38 -14.16 -2.70
CA TYR A 54 -19.68 -14.53 -3.91
C TYR A 54 -18.60 -13.50 -4.29
N TRP A 55 -18.94 -12.19 -4.29
CA TRP A 55 -17.95 -11.16 -4.64
C TRP A 55 -16.87 -11.02 -3.60
N LEU A 56 -17.16 -11.21 -2.32
CA LEU A 56 -16.15 -11.20 -1.26
C LEU A 56 -15.17 -12.36 -1.42
N ASP A 57 -15.65 -13.54 -1.75
CA ASP A 57 -14.80 -14.70 -2.06
C ASP A 57 -13.89 -14.44 -3.27
N VAL A 58 -14.44 -13.92 -4.36
CA VAL A 58 -13.66 -13.53 -5.56
C VAL A 58 -12.62 -12.44 -5.26
N ILE A 59 -12.93 -11.47 -4.39
CA ILE A 59 -12.01 -10.42 -3.98
C ILE A 59 -10.86 -11.00 -3.16
N GLY A 60 -11.15 -11.90 -2.20
CA GLY A 60 -10.18 -12.46 -1.26
C GLY A 60 -9.58 -11.40 -0.31
N ASP A 61 -8.60 -11.80 0.50
CA ASP A 61 -8.07 -10.99 1.60
C ASP A 61 -7.06 -9.91 1.15
N ASN A 62 -6.45 -10.08 0.00
CA ASN A 62 -5.31 -9.26 -0.43
C ASN A 62 -5.68 -7.94 -1.12
N ARG A 63 -6.95 -7.71 -1.45
CA ARG A 63 -7.43 -6.53 -2.15
C ARG A 63 -8.83 -6.14 -1.69
N LYS A 64 -9.29 -4.94 -2.03
CA LYS A 64 -10.58 -4.40 -1.60
C LYS A 64 -11.62 -4.30 -2.71
N SER A 65 -11.29 -4.75 -3.91
CA SER A 65 -12.18 -4.71 -5.07
C SER A 65 -11.69 -5.62 -6.18
N CYS A 66 -12.60 -6.07 -7.01
CA CYS A 66 -12.35 -6.71 -8.29
C CYS A 66 -13.17 -6.04 -9.38
N THR A 67 -13.06 -6.51 -10.61
CA THR A 67 -13.86 -5.99 -11.72
C THR A 67 -14.73 -7.07 -12.34
N LYS A 68 -15.90 -6.69 -12.86
CA LYS A 68 -16.83 -7.65 -13.47
C LYS A 68 -16.30 -8.33 -14.73
N THR A 69 -15.40 -7.65 -15.45
CA THR A 69 -14.87 -8.15 -16.74
C THR A 69 -13.54 -8.88 -16.61
N ASP A 70 -12.82 -8.64 -15.51
CA ASP A 70 -11.56 -9.28 -15.18
C ASP A 70 -11.46 -9.39 -13.67
N HIS A 71 -11.88 -10.53 -13.12
CA HIS A 71 -11.96 -10.76 -11.68
C HIS A 71 -10.60 -10.65 -10.99
N ASP A 72 -9.50 -10.83 -11.71
CA ASP A 72 -8.15 -10.72 -11.17
C ASP A 72 -7.66 -9.27 -11.11
N ALA A 73 -8.22 -8.36 -11.91
CA ALA A 73 -7.86 -6.96 -11.88
C ALA A 73 -8.48 -6.23 -10.67
N THR A 74 -7.75 -5.29 -10.12
CA THR A 74 -8.19 -4.46 -8.99
C THR A 74 -8.51 -3.04 -9.48
N MET A 75 -9.60 -2.45 -8.97
CA MET A 75 -9.95 -1.05 -9.26
C MET A 75 -8.95 -0.11 -8.58
N SER A 76 -8.10 0.53 -9.37
CA SER A 76 -7.01 1.38 -8.90
C SER A 76 -7.04 2.76 -9.55
N ALA A 77 -6.67 3.79 -8.78
CA ALA A 77 -6.40 5.12 -9.34
C ALA A 77 -5.03 5.09 -10.03
N LEU A 78 -5.00 5.27 -11.33
CA LEU A 78 -3.76 5.34 -12.07
C LEU A 78 -3.05 6.68 -11.83
N LYS A 79 -1.77 6.75 -12.11
CA LYS A 79 -0.94 7.96 -11.88
C LYS A 79 -1.51 9.19 -12.59
N ILE A 80 -2.02 9.04 -13.80
CA ILE A 80 -2.63 10.12 -14.57
C ILE A 80 -3.92 10.64 -13.89
N ASP A 81 -4.74 9.74 -13.35
CA ASP A 81 -5.97 10.10 -12.64
C ASP A 81 -5.69 10.75 -11.30
N TYR A 82 -4.63 10.30 -10.62
CA TYR A 82 -4.18 10.88 -9.37
C TYR A 82 -3.76 12.35 -9.53
N TYR A 83 -2.99 12.67 -10.56
CA TYR A 83 -2.55 14.03 -10.83
C TYR A 83 -3.69 14.94 -11.31
N ASN A 84 -4.62 14.41 -12.10
CA ASN A 84 -5.77 15.15 -12.58
C ASN A 84 -6.89 15.25 -11.53
N ASN A 85 -6.77 14.55 -10.40
CA ASN A 85 -7.76 14.48 -9.32
C ASN A 85 -9.18 14.14 -9.84
N SER A 86 -9.24 13.31 -10.86
CA SER A 86 -10.51 12.94 -11.52
C SER A 86 -11.37 12.00 -10.65
N GLY A 87 -10.75 11.33 -9.67
CA GLY A 87 -11.38 10.31 -8.84
C GLY A 87 -11.73 9.02 -9.58
N ILE A 88 -11.35 8.92 -10.86
CA ILE A 88 -11.62 7.75 -11.69
C ILE A 88 -10.72 6.59 -11.26
N LYS A 89 -11.33 5.42 -11.09
CA LYS A 89 -10.63 4.16 -10.87
C LYS A 89 -10.82 3.27 -12.09
N THR A 90 -9.73 2.64 -12.51
CA THR A 90 -9.71 1.74 -13.66
C THR A 90 -9.23 0.35 -13.25
N PRO A 91 -9.65 -0.72 -13.97
CA PRO A 91 -9.08 -2.05 -13.79
C PRO A 91 -7.57 -2.02 -14.04
N ALA A 92 -6.79 -2.46 -13.06
CA ALA A 92 -5.34 -2.44 -13.17
C ALA A 92 -4.68 -3.59 -12.41
N TYR A 93 -3.46 -3.91 -12.84
CA TYR A 93 -2.52 -4.78 -12.15
C TYR A 93 -1.33 -3.96 -11.69
N ASN A 94 -0.76 -4.30 -10.54
CA ASN A 94 0.49 -3.74 -10.08
C ASN A 94 1.65 -4.56 -10.66
N VAL A 95 2.49 -3.92 -11.48
CA VAL A 95 3.65 -4.57 -12.10
C VAL A 95 4.93 -4.06 -11.48
N GLN A 96 5.83 -4.97 -11.17
CA GLN A 96 7.12 -4.67 -10.57
C GLN A 96 8.25 -5.29 -11.39
N ILE A 97 9.37 -4.59 -11.48
CA ILE A 97 10.61 -5.08 -12.10
C ILE A 97 11.79 -4.83 -11.16
N GLY A 98 12.67 -5.81 -11.08
CA GLY A 98 14.00 -5.68 -10.48
C GLY A 98 15.03 -5.56 -11.59
N VAL A 99 15.81 -4.49 -11.59
CA VAL A 99 16.79 -4.21 -12.64
C VAL A 99 18.18 -4.13 -12.01
N SER A 100 19.13 -4.84 -12.59
CA SER A 100 20.56 -4.75 -12.28
C SER A 100 21.36 -4.61 -13.56
N ASP A 101 22.29 -3.66 -13.59
CA ASP A 101 23.13 -3.36 -14.76
C ASP A 101 22.34 -3.14 -16.07
N GLY A 102 21.14 -2.58 -15.93
CA GLY A 102 20.28 -2.29 -17.05
C GLY A 102 19.51 -3.48 -17.62
N VAL A 103 19.59 -4.66 -16.99
CA VAL A 103 18.87 -5.88 -17.35
C VAL A 103 17.79 -6.16 -16.33
N ILE A 104 16.59 -6.52 -16.78
CA ILE A 104 15.50 -6.93 -15.88
C ILE A 104 15.82 -8.35 -15.38
N MET A 105 16.14 -8.44 -14.09
CA MET A 105 16.47 -9.71 -13.43
C MET A 105 15.25 -10.38 -12.84
N ASN A 106 14.26 -9.59 -12.39
CA ASN A 106 13.02 -10.12 -11.81
C ASN A 106 11.83 -9.29 -12.30
N ALA A 107 10.70 -9.95 -12.51
CA ALA A 107 9.46 -9.30 -12.90
C ALA A 107 8.26 -9.97 -12.22
N GLY A 108 7.30 -9.17 -11.79
CA GLY A 108 6.12 -9.65 -11.09
C GLY A 108 4.87 -8.86 -11.44
N VAL A 109 3.74 -9.55 -11.45
CA VAL A 109 2.41 -8.97 -11.56
C VAL A 109 1.64 -9.28 -10.28
N PHE A 110 0.97 -8.30 -9.71
CA PHE A 110 0.26 -8.40 -8.44
C PHE A 110 -1.14 -7.81 -8.56
N GLN A 111 -2.08 -8.40 -7.84
CA GLN A 111 -3.45 -7.89 -7.72
C GLN A 111 -3.54 -6.74 -6.72
N ASN A 112 -2.67 -6.74 -5.73
CA ASN A 112 -2.62 -5.70 -4.70
C ASN A 112 -2.12 -4.38 -5.31
N PRO A 113 -2.88 -3.28 -5.23
CA PRO A 113 -2.48 -2.00 -5.80
C PRO A 113 -1.36 -1.30 -5.03
N GLY A 114 -1.10 -1.71 -3.77
CA GLY A 114 -0.08 -1.11 -2.91
C GLY A 114 1.26 -1.85 -2.98
N ASP A 115 2.34 -1.11 -3.12
CA ASP A 115 3.69 -1.67 -3.28
C ASP A 115 4.23 -2.30 -1.99
N THR A 116 3.84 -1.78 -0.82
CA THR A 116 4.36 -2.23 0.48
C THR A 116 4.15 -3.72 0.72
N THR A 117 3.02 -4.27 0.30
CA THR A 117 2.65 -5.67 0.55
C THR A 117 3.21 -6.65 -0.48
N THR A 118 3.69 -6.17 -1.62
CA THR A 118 4.19 -7.00 -2.72
C THR A 118 5.69 -7.25 -2.64
N PHE A 119 6.41 -6.50 -1.80
CA PHE A 119 7.87 -6.54 -1.72
C PHE A 119 8.41 -7.92 -1.32
N THR A 120 7.85 -8.52 -0.27
CA THR A 120 8.31 -9.83 0.23
C THR A 120 8.16 -10.91 -0.84
N ASP A 121 6.99 -11.01 -1.45
CA ASP A 121 6.72 -11.98 -2.51
C ASP A 121 7.61 -11.76 -3.74
N PHE A 122 7.90 -10.49 -4.06
CA PHE A 122 8.77 -10.14 -5.16
C PHE A 122 10.23 -10.56 -4.90
N MET A 123 10.72 -10.37 -3.65
CA MET A 123 12.05 -10.80 -3.24
C MET A 123 12.16 -12.33 -3.15
N ASP A 124 11.14 -13.01 -2.63
CA ASP A 124 11.11 -14.48 -2.56
C ASP A 124 11.11 -15.10 -3.97
N ARG A 125 10.43 -14.49 -4.96
CA ARG A 125 10.56 -14.89 -6.37
C ARG A 125 11.99 -14.71 -6.91
N HIS A 126 12.67 -13.63 -6.54
CA HIS A 126 14.07 -13.44 -6.89
C HIS A 126 14.92 -14.56 -6.32
N TYR A 127 14.76 -14.87 -5.04
CA TYR A 127 15.48 -15.97 -4.39
C TYR A 127 15.19 -17.33 -5.05
N ALA A 128 13.94 -17.59 -5.41
CA ALA A 128 13.57 -18.84 -6.10
C ALA A 128 14.25 -19.00 -7.46
N HIS A 129 14.59 -17.91 -8.14
CA HIS A 129 15.27 -17.95 -9.44
C HIS A 129 16.80 -18.00 -9.33
N TYR A 130 17.38 -17.31 -8.35
CA TYR A 130 18.84 -17.12 -8.29
C TYR A 130 19.50 -17.80 -7.09
N GLY A 131 18.73 -18.29 -6.10
CA GLY A 131 19.24 -18.90 -4.88
C GLY A 131 19.80 -17.90 -3.87
N GLU A 132 19.72 -16.60 -4.15
CA GLU A 132 20.23 -15.53 -3.29
C GLU A 132 19.31 -14.30 -3.30
N TYR A 133 19.36 -13.51 -2.23
CA TYR A 133 18.70 -12.21 -2.15
C TYR A 133 19.67 -11.09 -2.57
N PRO A 134 19.17 -9.97 -3.14
CA PRO A 134 20.02 -8.82 -3.44
C PRO A 134 20.55 -8.19 -2.16
N LEU A 135 21.86 -7.89 -2.11
CA LEU A 135 22.49 -7.31 -0.92
C LEU A 135 21.92 -5.92 -0.55
N TYR A 136 21.59 -5.11 -1.56
CA TYR A 136 21.05 -3.75 -1.41
C TYR A 136 19.78 -3.59 -2.27
N PRO A 137 18.61 -4.05 -1.78
CA PRO A 137 17.36 -3.84 -2.50
C PRO A 137 16.98 -2.36 -2.45
N MET A 138 17.16 -1.65 -3.58
CA MET A 138 16.85 -0.25 -3.71
C MET A 138 15.45 -0.06 -4.29
N ALA A 139 14.52 0.45 -3.48
CA ALA A 139 13.13 0.63 -3.89
C ALA A 139 12.59 2.02 -3.52
N ASP A 140 11.40 2.34 -4.00
CA ASP A 140 10.74 3.62 -3.76
C ASP A 140 10.15 3.72 -2.35
N ALA A 141 9.73 4.93 -1.96
CA ALA A 141 9.13 5.19 -0.66
C ALA A 141 7.83 4.37 -0.40
N GLY A 142 7.17 3.91 -1.45
CA GLY A 142 6.03 3.01 -1.35
C GLY A 142 6.34 1.65 -0.70
N TYR A 143 7.61 1.24 -0.72
CA TYR A 143 8.08 -0.01 -0.12
C TYR A 143 8.61 0.17 1.32
N GLY A 144 8.94 1.40 1.72
CA GLY A 144 9.53 1.69 3.03
C GLY A 144 8.54 1.54 4.17
N GLY A 145 8.66 0.47 4.93
CA GLY A 145 7.84 0.19 6.10
C GLY A 145 8.43 -0.93 6.96
N LEU A 146 7.98 -0.98 8.21
CA LEU A 146 8.54 -1.90 9.22
C LEU A 146 8.61 -3.36 8.73
N ARG A 147 7.53 -3.86 8.12
CA ARG A 147 7.50 -5.22 7.57
C ARG A 147 8.65 -5.51 6.61
N ASN A 148 8.85 -4.61 5.65
CA ASN A 148 9.85 -4.81 4.60
C ASN A 148 11.27 -4.61 5.12
N TYR A 149 11.47 -3.71 6.09
CA TYR A 149 12.76 -3.56 6.76
C TYR A 149 13.12 -4.80 7.58
N LEU A 150 12.19 -5.33 8.38
CA LEU A 150 12.38 -6.56 9.12
C LEU A 150 12.64 -7.75 8.19
N PHE A 151 11.90 -7.86 7.10
CA PHE A 151 12.13 -8.90 6.10
C PHE A 151 13.54 -8.81 5.51
N CYS A 152 14.00 -7.62 5.15
CA CYS A 152 15.38 -7.43 4.68
C CYS A 152 16.40 -7.91 5.71
N LEU A 153 16.25 -7.47 6.96
CA LEU A 153 17.15 -7.86 8.04
C LEU A 153 17.19 -9.39 8.23
N MET A 154 16.01 -10.03 8.28
CA MET A 154 15.89 -11.49 8.43
C MET A 154 16.52 -12.29 7.28
N LYS A 155 16.56 -11.70 6.08
CA LYS A 155 17.12 -12.32 4.87
C LYS A 155 18.55 -11.87 4.54
N GLY A 156 19.22 -11.14 5.45
CA GLY A 156 20.59 -10.66 5.26
C GLY A 156 20.73 -9.55 4.21
N MET A 157 19.65 -8.87 3.88
CA MET A 157 19.65 -7.71 2.97
C MET A 157 19.83 -6.41 3.75
N ASN A 158 20.48 -5.43 3.15
CA ASN A 158 20.57 -4.07 3.68
C ASN A 158 19.44 -3.20 3.12
N PRO A 159 18.43 -2.81 3.90
CA PRO A 159 17.29 -2.05 3.39
C PRO A 159 17.70 -0.62 3.02
N VAL A 160 17.61 -0.28 1.74
CA VAL A 160 17.88 1.07 1.23
C VAL A 160 16.64 1.69 0.58
N MET A 161 15.49 1.41 1.16
CA MET A 161 14.19 1.94 0.74
C MET A 161 13.86 3.19 1.53
N LYS A 162 13.46 4.25 0.82
CA LYS A 162 12.95 5.47 1.47
C LYS A 162 11.64 5.16 2.21
N TYR A 163 11.39 5.84 3.32
CA TYR A 163 10.08 5.86 3.97
C TYR A 163 9.26 7.07 3.50
N ASN A 164 7.94 7.01 3.68
CA ASN A 164 7.01 8.02 3.13
C ASN A 164 7.35 9.48 3.50
N MET A 165 7.92 9.71 4.68
CA MET A 165 8.29 11.05 5.15
C MET A 165 9.72 11.47 4.79
N TYR A 166 10.52 10.59 4.14
CA TYR A 166 11.93 10.83 3.84
C TYR A 166 12.18 12.16 3.11
N ALA A 167 11.42 12.49 2.08
CA ALA A 167 11.51 13.75 1.38
C ALA A 167 10.81 14.90 2.13
N LYS A 168 9.57 14.65 2.60
CA LYS A 168 8.72 15.66 3.23
C LYS A 168 9.31 16.27 4.49
N LYS A 169 10.02 15.49 5.32
CA LYS A 169 10.64 15.99 6.55
C LYS A 169 11.65 17.12 6.29
N ASN A 170 12.17 17.20 5.06
CA ASN A 170 13.12 18.25 4.66
C ASN A 170 12.46 19.47 4.02
N GLU A 171 11.16 19.39 3.68
CA GLU A 171 10.46 20.53 3.10
C GLU A 171 10.29 21.67 4.11
N ARG A 172 10.52 22.92 3.65
CA ARG A 172 10.39 24.12 4.48
C ARG A 172 9.02 24.22 5.16
N LYS A 173 7.94 23.86 4.45
CA LYS A 173 6.57 23.88 4.97
C LYS A 173 6.39 22.89 6.12
N TYR A 174 6.97 21.69 6.01
CA TYR A 174 6.90 20.67 7.05
C TYR A 174 7.68 21.10 8.30
N LYS A 175 8.92 21.57 8.13
CA LYS A 175 9.78 22.05 9.22
C LYS A 175 9.22 23.27 9.96
N LYS A 176 8.45 24.13 9.26
CA LYS A 176 7.78 25.29 9.88
C LYS A 176 6.67 24.93 10.84
N ASN A 177 6.14 23.71 10.78
CA ASN A 177 5.08 23.29 11.71
C ASN A 177 5.71 22.89 13.05
N ILE A 178 5.87 23.87 13.93
CA ILE A 178 6.43 23.68 15.28
C ILE A 178 5.57 22.79 16.18
N TYR A 179 4.27 22.67 15.91
CA TYR A 179 3.36 21.82 16.68
C TYR A 179 3.36 20.34 16.26
N ASN A 180 4.14 19.99 15.23
CA ASN A 180 4.29 18.60 14.81
C ASN A 180 5.38 17.90 15.63
N PRO A 181 5.05 16.85 16.43
CA PRO A 181 6.03 16.14 17.25
C PRO A 181 7.19 15.53 16.48
N ALA A 182 7.07 15.33 15.16
CA ALA A 182 8.15 14.85 14.32
C ALA A 182 9.30 15.87 14.14
N ASN A 183 9.04 17.16 14.42
CA ASN A 183 10.01 18.26 14.35
C ASN A 183 10.58 18.65 15.71
N TRP A 184 10.13 18.00 16.79
CA TRP A 184 10.55 18.32 18.12
C TRP A 184 11.91 17.70 18.44
N GLU A 185 12.63 18.39 19.32
CA GLU A 185 13.89 17.88 19.88
C GLU A 185 13.64 16.63 20.71
N ILE A 186 14.69 15.85 20.93
CA ILE A 186 14.65 14.60 21.68
C ILE A 186 15.71 14.71 22.75
N ASP A 187 15.36 14.38 24.02
CA ASP A 187 16.29 14.30 25.13
C ASP A 187 17.17 13.05 25.07
N GLU A 188 18.10 12.92 26.00
CA GLU A 188 19.04 11.77 26.11
C GLU A 188 18.29 10.42 26.30
N ASN A 189 17.07 10.45 26.83
CA ASN A 189 16.23 9.28 27.05
C ASN A 189 15.28 8.98 25.85
N GLY A 190 15.35 9.79 24.80
CA GLY A 190 14.51 9.64 23.61
C GLY A 190 13.11 10.25 23.76
N HIS A 191 12.86 11.06 24.78
CA HIS A 191 11.57 11.75 24.94
C HIS A 191 11.51 13.03 24.09
N LYS A 192 10.34 13.31 23.56
CA LYS A 192 10.09 14.53 22.77
C LYS A 192 10.00 15.75 23.66
N ILE A 193 10.68 16.83 23.25
CA ILE A 193 10.61 18.14 23.91
C ILE A 193 9.85 19.09 22.98
N CYS A 194 8.70 19.62 23.44
CA CYS A 194 7.93 20.54 22.63
C CYS A 194 8.60 21.94 22.55
N PRO A 195 8.22 22.82 21.61
CA PRO A 195 8.83 24.15 21.46
C PRO A 195 8.66 25.06 22.72
N TYR A 196 7.77 24.70 23.62
CA TYR A 196 7.60 25.40 24.91
C TYR A 196 8.46 24.81 26.04
N GLY A 197 9.28 23.80 25.77
CA GLY A 197 10.19 23.17 26.71
C GLY A 197 9.59 22.02 27.52
N ASN A 198 8.33 21.65 27.33
CA ASN A 198 7.75 20.52 28.03
C ASN A 198 8.25 19.19 27.47
N VAL A 199 8.69 18.30 28.36
CA VAL A 199 9.18 16.96 28.05
C VAL A 199 8.02 15.96 28.11
N PHE A 200 7.87 15.14 27.08
CA PHE A 200 6.84 14.09 27.01
C PHE A 200 7.41 12.78 27.53
N SER A 201 7.61 12.70 28.85
CA SER A 201 8.29 11.58 29.51
C SER A 201 7.37 10.60 30.22
N GLU A 202 6.10 10.99 30.50
CA GLU A 202 5.15 10.10 31.16
C GLU A 202 4.64 9.05 30.17
N PHE A 203 5.03 7.79 30.39
CA PHE A 203 4.53 6.65 29.63
C PHE A 203 3.05 6.39 29.94
N ILE A 204 2.24 6.24 28.89
CA ILE A 204 0.81 5.95 29.02
C ILE A 204 0.57 4.45 28.85
N ARG A 205 0.96 3.92 27.68
CA ARG A 205 0.75 2.51 27.33
C ARG A 205 1.46 2.14 26.04
N ASP A 206 1.61 0.86 25.82
CA ASP A 206 1.92 0.31 24.51
C ASP A 206 0.64 0.17 23.67
N VAL A 207 0.77 0.42 22.39
CA VAL A 207 -0.25 0.16 21.38
C VAL A 207 0.30 -0.88 20.41
N TYR A 208 -0.33 -2.04 20.45
CA TYR A 208 -0.02 -3.15 19.56
C TYR A 208 -0.86 -3.03 18.30
N GLU A 209 -0.23 -2.98 17.16
CA GLU A 209 -0.89 -2.90 15.86
C GLU A 209 -0.35 -4.01 14.96
N GLU A 210 -1.19 -4.96 14.63
CA GLU A 210 -0.86 -5.96 13.63
C GLU A 210 -1.33 -5.49 12.26
N LYS A 211 -0.40 -5.43 11.32
CA LYS A 211 -0.70 -5.05 9.95
C LYS A 211 0.08 -5.94 8.98
N ASN A 212 -0.65 -6.60 8.10
CA ASN A 212 -0.08 -7.51 7.09
C ASN A 212 0.87 -8.56 7.69
N GLY A 213 0.51 -9.17 8.81
CA GLY A 213 1.29 -10.19 9.50
C GLY A 213 2.55 -9.66 10.22
N THR A 214 2.63 -8.35 10.44
CA THR A 214 3.73 -7.73 11.18
C THR A 214 3.20 -6.99 12.39
N LEU A 215 3.66 -7.40 13.57
CA LEU A 215 3.37 -6.72 14.82
C LEU A 215 4.24 -5.46 14.92
N SER A 216 3.59 -4.33 15.14
CA SER A 216 4.22 -3.04 15.41
C SER A 216 3.84 -2.58 16.81
N ILE A 217 4.81 -2.19 17.61
CA ILE A 217 4.60 -1.70 18.97
C ILE A 217 4.88 -0.20 18.95
N ARG A 218 3.90 0.59 19.37
CA ARG A 218 4.04 2.03 19.56
C ARG A 218 3.86 2.38 21.01
N GLN A 219 4.83 3.01 21.61
CA GLN A 219 4.77 3.57 22.93
C GLN A 219 4.12 4.95 22.89
N LEU A 220 3.15 5.19 23.75
CA LEU A 220 2.50 6.49 23.89
C LEU A 220 3.03 7.20 25.12
N TYR A 221 3.40 8.47 24.92
CA TYR A 221 3.92 9.36 25.97
C TYR A 221 3.13 10.64 25.99
N ARG A 222 3.00 11.21 27.18
CA ARG A 222 2.44 12.55 27.41
C ARG A 222 3.35 13.41 28.28
N ASN A 223 3.07 14.70 28.31
CA ASN A 223 3.65 15.59 29.29
C ASN A 223 2.99 15.33 30.66
N PRO A 224 3.75 15.17 31.75
CA PRO A 224 3.22 14.98 33.11
C PRO A 224 2.20 16.04 33.53
N GLU A 225 2.40 17.29 33.12
CA GLU A 225 1.48 18.41 33.40
C GLU A 225 0.28 18.47 32.44
N ARG A 226 0.12 17.49 31.55
CA ARG A 226 -0.98 17.40 30.57
C ARG A 226 -1.21 18.66 29.75
N CYS A 227 -0.13 19.38 29.45
CA CYS A 227 -0.17 20.69 28.77
C CYS A 227 -1.03 21.75 29.47
N ALA A 228 -1.25 21.64 30.80
CA ALA A 228 -1.96 22.63 31.56
C ALA A 228 -1.22 23.97 31.55
N GLY A 229 -1.95 25.09 31.42
CA GLY A 229 -1.36 26.42 31.37
C GLY A 229 -0.51 26.76 30.17
N CYS A 230 -0.40 25.88 29.18
CA CYS A 230 0.37 26.15 27.96
C CYS A 230 -0.32 27.19 27.09
N PRO A 231 0.30 28.35 26.80
CA PRO A 231 -0.31 29.39 25.97
C PRO A 231 -0.59 29.00 24.54
N PHE A 232 0.11 27.97 24.02
CA PHE A 232 -0.03 27.46 22.64
C PHE A 232 -0.93 26.21 22.55
N ARG A 233 -1.65 25.89 23.62
CA ARG A 233 -2.44 24.66 23.70
C ARG A 233 -3.46 24.56 22.57
N ASN A 234 -4.18 25.64 22.30
CA ASN A 234 -5.22 25.68 21.29
C ASN A 234 -4.63 25.46 19.87
N GLU A 235 -3.58 26.19 19.51
CA GLU A 235 -2.93 26.05 18.19
C GLU A 235 -2.27 24.67 18.02
N CYS A 236 -1.71 24.13 19.12
CA CYS A 236 -1.02 22.85 19.10
C CYS A 236 -1.99 21.65 18.94
N LEU A 237 -3.19 21.73 19.53
CA LEU A 237 -4.17 20.66 19.54
C LEU A 237 -5.24 20.79 18.46
N ALA A 238 -5.53 22.00 18.00
CA ALA A 238 -6.51 22.22 16.95
C ALA A 238 -6.14 21.50 15.65
N THR A 239 -7.13 20.89 15.02
CA THR A 239 -6.99 20.26 13.71
C THR A 239 -8.08 20.78 12.78
N LYS A 240 -7.90 20.60 11.45
CA LYS A 240 -8.93 20.98 10.47
C LYS A 240 -10.29 20.29 10.72
N LYS A 241 -10.29 19.11 11.34
CA LYS A 241 -11.51 18.35 11.64
C LYS A 241 -12.10 18.69 13.03
N LYS A 242 -11.25 19.18 13.94
CA LYS A 242 -11.60 19.56 15.30
C LYS A 242 -10.93 20.90 15.60
N PRO A 243 -11.54 22.03 15.17
CA PRO A 243 -10.98 23.37 15.41
C PRO A 243 -11.12 23.78 16.89
N GLU A 244 -12.15 23.29 17.58
CA GLU A 244 -12.36 23.53 19.01
C GLU A 244 -11.62 22.47 19.83
N VAL A 245 -10.90 22.92 20.84
CA VAL A 245 -10.10 22.09 21.74
C VAL A 245 -10.83 21.95 23.06
N SER A 246 -11.20 20.72 23.46
CA SER A 246 -11.82 20.45 24.74
C SER A 246 -10.86 20.68 25.91
N ASP A 247 -11.38 20.95 27.11
CA ASP A 247 -10.55 21.28 28.28
C ASP A 247 -9.65 20.13 28.73
N ASP A 248 -10.06 18.90 28.48
CA ASP A 248 -9.31 17.67 28.80
C ASP A 248 -8.41 17.18 27.64
N ALA A 249 -8.40 17.88 26.49
CA ALA A 249 -7.53 17.50 25.41
C ALA A 249 -6.06 17.71 25.77
N GLU A 250 -5.25 16.70 25.51
CA GLU A 250 -3.80 16.73 25.71
C GLU A 250 -3.05 16.28 24.45
N LYS A 251 -1.80 16.69 24.32
CA LYS A 251 -0.93 16.20 23.28
C LYS A 251 -0.37 14.83 23.68
N ILE A 252 -0.45 13.88 22.76
CA ILE A 252 0.16 12.57 22.92
C ILE A 252 1.22 12.40 21.85
N CYS A 253 2.40 11.98 22.23
CA CYS A 253 3.48 11.59 21.34
C CYS A 253 3.53 10.06 21.25
N SER A 254 3.66 9.54 20.02
CA SER A 254 3.91 8.12 19.80
C SER A 254 5.36 7.90 19.36
N ARG A 255 5.98 6.85 19.88
CA ARG A 255 7.32 6.40 19.53
C ARG A 255 7.25 4.95 19.07
N ASN A 256 7.91 4.62 17.98
CA ASN A 256 8.17 3.25 17.56
C ASN A 256 9.69 3.12 17.40
N GLU A 257 10.34 2.66 18.44
CA GLU A 257 11.79 2.63 18.52
C GLU A 257 12.44 1.82 17.39
N VAL A 258 11.89 0.65 17.09
CA VAL A 258 12.41 -0.21 16.01
C VAL A 258 12.31 0.49 14.65
N LEU A 259 11.17 1.13 14.38
CA LEU A 259 10.98 1.86 13.12
C LEU A 259 11.86 3.11 13.04
N GLU A 260 12.07 3.80 14.15
CA GLU A 260 12.95 4.97 14.24
C GLU A 260 14.41 4.57 13.95
N GLN A 261 14.90 3.46 14.49
CA GLN A 261 16.23 2.92 14.19
C GLN A 261 16.40 2.57 12.70
N PHE A 262 15.39 1.98 12.06
CA PHE A 262 15.42 1.75 10.62
C PHE A 262 15.42 3.06 9.82
N HIS A 263 14.66 4.06 10.24
CA HIS A 263 14.66 5.37 9.58
C HIS A 263 16.02 6.06 9.69
N GLU A 264 16.65 6.00 10.86
CA GLU A 264 17.99 6.53 11.08
C GLU A 264 19.03 5.81 10.19
N TYR A 265 19.00 4.48 10.18
CA TYR A 265 19.85 3.67 9.31
C TYR A 265 19.69 4.07 7.83
N VAL A 266 18.44 4.22 7.37
CA VAL A 266 18.14 4.63 5.98
C VAL A 266 18.64 6.06 5.71
N ASP A 267 18.49 6.99 6.65
CA ASP A 267 18.95 8.36 6.53
C ASP A 267 20.47 8.43 6.39
N ILE A 268 21.20 7.73 7.24
CA ILE A 268 22.67 7.64 7.21
C ILE A 268 23.13 7.01 5.89
N THR A 269 22.55 5.84 5.55
CA THR A 269 22.95 5.09 4.36
C THR A 269 22.69 5.89 3.09
N LEU A 270 21.48 6.44 2.91
CA LEU A 270 21.13 7.21 1.73
C LEU A 270 21.76 8.61 1.69
N GLY A 271 22.26 9.12 2.82
CA GLY A 271 23.04 10.35 2.92
C GLY A 271 24.49 10.19 2.50
N SER A 272 25.05 8.98 2.58
CA SER A 272 26.42 8.67 2.18
C SER A 272 26.62 8.79 0.66
N GLU A 273 27.88 8.88 0.22
CA GLU A 273 28.20 8.89 -1.23
C GLU A 273 27.74 7.60 -1.92
N PHE A 274 27.90 6.46 -1.27
CA PHE A 274 27.40 5.18 -1.74
C PHE A 274 25.87 5.19 -1.93
N GLY A 275 25.13 5.67 -0.94
CA GLY A 275 23.67 5.75 -1.02
C GLY A 275 23.16 6.76 -2.04
N LYS A 276 23.90 7.86 -2.26
CA LYS A 276 23.62 8.81 -3.34
C LYS A 276 23.76 8.15 -4.72
N GLU A 277 24.82 7.38 -4.92
CA GLU A 277 25.02 6.64 -6.17
C GLU A 277 23.93 5.56 -6.36
N LEU A 278 23.58 4.80 -5.33
CA LEU A 278 22.48 3.85 -5.41
C LEU A 278 21.16 4.51 -5.82
N LYS A 279 20.83 5.68 -5.25
CA LYS A 279 19.62 6.44 -5.64
C LYS A 279 19.64 6.84 -7.12
N LYS A 280 20.79 7.30 -7.61
CA LYS A 280 20.99 7.67 -9.00
C LYS A 280 20.83 6.45 -9.91
N GLN A 281 21.46 5.33 -9.57
CA GLN A 281 21.37 4.08 -10.32
C GLN A 281 19.94 3.54 -10.38
N ARG A 282 19.18 3.57 -9.29
CA ARG A 282 17.77 3.18 -9.30
C ARG A 282 16.97 4.00 -10.32
N SER A 283 17.12 5.33 -10.28
CA SER A 283 16.38 6.19 -11.20
C SER A 283 16.75 5.88 -12.66
N ILE A 284 18.05 5.78 -12.96
CA ILE A 284 18.51 5.49 -14.33
C ILE A 284 18.03 4.11 -14.79
N GLN A 285 18.11 3.09 -13.96
CA GLN A 285 17.87 1.72 -14.37
C GLN A 285 16.37 1.38 -14.39
N VAL A 286 15.65 1.60 -13.29
CA VAL A 286 14.24 1.18 -13.19
C VAL A 286 13.33 2.11 -13.98
N GLU A 287 13.46 3.44 -13.80
CA GLU A 287 12.65 4.41 -14.53
C GLU A 287 12.98 4.38 -16.03
N GLY A 288 14.27 4.21 -16.36
CA GLY A 288 14.72 4.02 -17.75
C GLY A 288 14.15 2.75 -18.38
N ALA A 289 14.07 1.63 -17.66
CA ALA A 289 13.47 0.41 -18.17
C ALA A 289 11.97 0.58 -18.44
N PHE A 290 11.22 1.19 -17.50
CA PHE A 290 9.81 1.50 -17.71
C PHE A 290 9.59 2.50 -18.84
N GLY A 291 10.48 3.49 -19.01
CA GLY A 291 10.45 4.42 -20.13
C GLY A 291 10.56 3.69 -21.47
N VAL A 292 11.56 2.83 -21.63
CA VAL A 292 11.73 2.01 -22.85
C VAL A 292 10.51 1.11 -23.10
N ILE A 293 9.98 0.45 -22.06
CA ILE A 293 8.81 -0.43 -22.19
C ILE A 293 7.59 0.35 -22.66
N LYS A 294 7.31 1.52 -22.06
CA LYS A 294 6.11 2.30 -22.35
C LYS A 294 6.21 3.12 -23.63
N GLU A 295 7.33 3.80 -23.84
CA GLU A 295 7.49 4.75 -24.95
C GLU A 295 8.08 4.07 -26.19
N ASP A 296 9.24 3.40 -26.08
CA ASP A 296 9.89 2.81 -27.25
C ASP A 296 9.19 1.54 -27.75
N MET A 297 8.71 0.67 -26.82
CA MET A 297 8.02 -0.56 -27.17
C MET A 297 6.50 -0.39 -27.28
N GLY A 298 5.96 0.77 -26.88
CA GLY A 298 4.54 1.09 -26.96
C GLY A 298 3.65 0.25 -26.06
N PHE A 299 4.22 -0.36 -25.00
CA PHE A 299 3.47 -1.20 -24.07
C PHE A 299 2.85 -0.36 -22.97
N THR A 300 1.71 0.25 -23.24
CA THR A 300 1.00 1.17 -22.32
C THR A 300 -0.15 0.50 -21.59
N ARG A 301 -0.65 -0.65 -22.05
CA ARG A 301 -1.79 -1.39 -21.46
C ARG A 301 -1.72 -2.87 -21.79
N PHE A 302 -2.24 -3.69 -20.89
CA PHE A 302 -2.44 -5.12 -21.12
C PHE A 302 -3.54 -5.37 -22.17
N ARG A 303 -3.33 -6.37 -23.02
CA ARG A 303 -4.32 -6.86 -23.98
C ARG A 303 -5.01 -8.12 -23.48
N ARG A 304 -4.34 -8.89 -22.61
CA ARG A 304 -4.87 -10.09 -21.98
C ARG A 304 -5.55 -9.77 -20.67
N ARG A 305 -6.40 -10.68 -20.19
CA ARG A 305 -7.11 -10.65 -18.93
C ARG A 305 -6.72 -11.86 -18.09
N GLY A 306 -6.98 -11.76 -16.79
CA GLY A 306 -6.64 -12.78 -15.81
C GLY A 306 -5.16 -12.81 -15.46
N MET A 307 -4.85 -13.11 -14.22
CA MET A 307 -3.49 -13.08 -13.67
C MET A 307 -2.50 -13.87 -14.53
N LYS A 308 -2.87 -15.09 -14.95
CA LYS A 308 -2.02 -15.94 -15.76
C LYS A 308 -1.69 -15.34 -17.14
N GLY A 309 -2.72 -14.79 -17.81
CA GLY A 309 -2.56 -14.18 -19.15
C GLY A 309 -1.73 -12.89 -19.09
N VAL A 310 -2.01 -12.03 -18.10
CA VAL A 310 -1.31 -10.77 -17.88
C VAL A 310 0.16 -11.01 -17.48
N THR A 311 0.42 -11.98 -16.59
CA THR A 311 1.78 -12.34 -16.20
C THR A 311 2.59 -12.82 -17.41
N MET A 312 2.04 -13.69 -18.24
CA MET A 312 2.72 -14.17 -19.45
C MET A 312 3.03 -13.00 -20.41
N GLU A 313 2.05 -12.12 -20.65
CA GLU A 313 2.23 -10.95 -21.51
C GLU A 313 3.34 -10.03 -20.98
N PHE A 314 3.36 -9.76 -19.66
CA PHE A 314 4.38 -8.92 -19.05
C PHE A 314 5.78 -9.54 -19.11
N LEU A 315 5.90 -10.83 -18.85
CA LEU A 315 7.18 -11.54 -18.95
C LEU A 315 7.76 -11.53 -20.38
N LEU A 316 6.91 -11.67 -21.42
CA LEU A 316 7.33 -11.53 -22.80
C LEU A 316 7.84 -10.13 -23.14
N VAL A 317 7.19 -9.08 -22.58
CA VAL A 317 7.65 -7.70 -22.72
C VAL A 317 9.02 -7.51 -22.05
N CYS A 318 9.22 -8.03 -20.85
CA CYS A 318 10.50 -7.99 -20.15
C CYS A 318 11.61 -8.75 -20.91
N LEU A 319 11.28 -9.90 -21.48
CA LEU A 319 12.20 -10.66 -22.34
C LEU A 319 12.60 -9.83 -23.58
N GLY A 320 11.62 -9.22 -24.27
CA GLY A 320 11.89 -8.34 -25.42
C GLY A 320 12.80 -7.17 -25.06
N TYR A 321 12.55 -6.54 -23.88
CA TYR A 321 13.43 -5.50 -23.33
C TYR A 321 14.87 -6.01 -23.14
N ASN A 322 15.05 -7.17 -22.51
CA ASN A 322 16.38 -7.74 -22.26
C ASN A 322 17.10 -8.11 -23.56
N LEU A 323 16.39 -8.67 -24.55
CA LEU A 323 16.96 -8.94 -25.87
C LEU A 323 17.43 -7.67 -26.57
N LYS A 324 16.64 -6.60 -26.55
CA LYS A 324 17.05 -5.27 -27.08
C LYS A 324 18.32 -4.77 -26.36
N LYS A 325 18.40 -4.87 -25.04
CA LYS A 325 19.58 -4.47 -24.27
C LYS A 325 20.82 -5.30 -24.63
N TYR A 326 20.68 -6.61 -24.72
CA TYR A 326 21.76 -7.51 -25.11
C TYR A 326 22.29 -7.22 -26.53
N HIS A 327 21.38 -6.99 -27.47
CA HIS A 327 21.76 -6.63 -28.84
C HIS A 327 22.55 -5.30 -28.86
N MET A 328 22.07 -4.28 -28.16
CA MET A 328 22.77 -3.00 -28.07
C MET A 328 24.13 -3.11 -27.37
N TYR A 329 24.25 -3.97 -26.38
CA TYR A 329 25.53 -4.28 -25.74
C TYR A 329 26.51 -4.92 -26.75
N ARG A 330 26.09 -5.94 -27.49
CA ARG A 330 26.91 -6.59 -28.52
C ARG A 330 27.40 -5.59 -29.55
N LEU A 331 26.54 -4.76 -30.12
CA LEU A 331 26.92 -3.74 -31.10
C LEU A 331 27.99 -2.75 -30.55
N ARG A 332 27.89 -2.39 -29.28
CA ARG A 332 28.90 -1.53 -28.65
C ARG A 332 30.22 -2.24 -28.47
N GLN A 333 30.22 -3.53 -28.14
CA GLN A 333 31.47 -4.31 -28.04
C GLN A 333 32.15 -4.48 -29.41
N GLU A 334 31.40 -4.79 -30.44
CA GLU A 334 31.90 -4.91 -31.83
C GLU A 334 32.55 -3.59 -32.30
N LYS A 335 31.89 -2.44 -32.04
CA LYS A 335 32.48 -1.11 -32.34
C LYS A 335 33.77 -0.83 -31.55
N LYS A 336 33.79 -1.18 -30.23
CA LYS A 336 35.02 -1.02 -29.44
C LYS A 336 36.16 -1.88 -29.92
N ASN A 337 35.88 -3.11 -30.34
CA ASN A 337 36.89 -4.01 -30.86
C ASN A 337 37.42 -3.54 -32.24
N ALA A 338 36.54 -3.06 -33.12
CA ALA A 338 36.94 -2.47 -34.38
C ALA A 338 37.86 -1.24 -34.20
N LEU A 339 37.55 -0.36 -33.22
CA LEU A 339 38.37 0.81 -32.90
C LEU A 339 39.73 0.47 -32.26
N LYS A 340 39.88 -0.71 -31.65
CA LYS A 340 41.17 -1.18 -31.11
C LYS A 340 42.03 -1.89 -32.13
N ALA A 341 41.45 -2.31 -33.26
CA ALA A 341 42.12 -2.99 -34.33
C ALA A 341 42.65 -2.05 -35.43
N CYS A 342 42.26 -0.78 -35.42
CA CYS A 342 42.82 0.32 -36.15
C CYS A 342 43.90 1.07 -35.35
#